data_bb52ff3d6b4ec9cf427209f293925669
#
_entry.id   bb52ff3d6b4ec9cf427209f293925669
#
_cell.length_a   1.000
_cell.length_b   1.000
_cell.length_c   1.000
_cell.angle_alpha   90.00
_cell.angle_beta   90.00
_cell.angle_gamma   90.00
#
_symmetry.space_group_name_H-M   'P 1'
#
loop_
_entity.id
_entity.type
_entity.pdbx_description
1 polymer ?
#
loop_
_entity_poly.entity_id
_entity_poly.type
_entity_poly.pdbx_seq_one_letter_code
_entity_poly.pdbx_strand_id
1 'polypeptide(L)'
;MKTSSLFTWISGAAVMSLASTASADDLIGNLKTSIAESLVPSGITPVWWIAPVCAIVALVAALICYKLMIKAPKGNSTMEEIAGYVREGAMAYLKQQYSRVGIVFLVLFVIFTILAIIGVQNPFVPVAFLTGGFFSGLCGFLGMKTATAASSRTAQGASESLNRGLQVAFRSGAVMGLVV
;
A
#
# COMPACT_ATOMS: atom_id res chain seq x y z
N MET A 1 -15.83 -14.58 29.99
CA MET A 1 -15.49 -13.14 29.95
C MET A 1 -14.87 -12.65 31.28
N LYS A 2 -13.76 -13.25 31.75
CA LYS A 2 -13.11 -12.83 33.03
C LYS A 2 -11.58 -13.01 33.04
N THR A 3 -10.96 -13.32 31.91
CA THR A 3 -9.49 -13.59 31.85
C THR A 3 -8.64 -12.41 31.38
N SER A 4 -9.25 -11.38 30.78
CA SER A 4 -8.51 -10.20 30.28
C SER A 4 -8.12 -9.19 31.37
N SER A 5 -8.87 -9.12 32.49
CA SER A 5 -8.58 -8.17 33.56
C SER A 5 -7.44 -8.63 34.49
N LEU A 6 -7.22 -9.94 34.63
CA LEU A 6 -6.10 -10.49 35.43
C LEU A 6 -4.75 -10.28 34.72
N PHE A 7 -4.72 -10.35 33.40
CA PHE A 7 -3.49 -10.17 32.62
C PHE A 7 -2.98 -8.71 32.64
N THR A 8 -3.89 -7.73 32.65
CA THR A 8 -3.55 -6.29 32.79
C THR A 8 -3.06 -5.93 34.18
N TRP A 9 -3.57 -6.58 35.23
CA TRP A 9 -3.11 -6.33 36.60
C TRP A 9 -1.73 -6.95 36.89
N ILE A 10 -1.43 -8.12 36.35
CA ILE A 10 -0.12 -8.79 36.55
C ILE A 10 0.98 -8.03 35.79
N SER A 11 0.70 -7.48 34.59
CA SER A 11 1.66 -6.66 33.86
C SER A 11 1.93 -5.32 34.56
N GLY A 12 0.91 -4.69 35.13
CA GLY A 12 1.06 -3.44 35.90
C GLY A 12 1.85 -3.59 37.17
N ALA A 13 1.64 -4.68 37.93
CA ALA A 13 2.38 -4.96 39.15
C ALA A 13 3.85 -5.34 38.90
N ALA A 14 4.14 -6.06 37.83
CA ALA A 14 5.51 -6.39 37.42
C ALA A 14 6.30 -5.14 36.98
N VAL A 15 5.66 -4.19 36.27
CA VAL A 15 6.30 -2.91 35.92
C VAL A 15 6.56 -2.03 37.13
N MET A 16 5.66 -2.00 38.11
CA MET A 16 5.88 -1.26 39.37
C MET A 16 6.95 -1.84 40.29
N SER A 17 7.13 -3.16 40.34
CA SER A 17 8.19 -3.78 41.13
C SER A 17 9.59 -3.59 40.54
N LEU A 18 9.72 -3.45 39.23
CA LEU A 18 10.98 -3.16 38.55
C LEU A 18 11.41 -1.69 38.68
N ALA A 19 10.46 -0.78 38.89
CA ALA A 19 10.73 0.67 38.99
C ALA A 19 11.45 1.08 40.27
N SER A 20 11.55 0.20 41.27
CA SER A 20 12.12 0.55 42.60
C SER A 20 13.64 0.35 42.73
N THR A 21 14.30 -0.29 41.75
CA THR A 21 15.72 -0.70 41.91
C THR A 21 16.62 -0.42 40.70
N ALA A 22 16.09 0.01 39.58
CA ALA A 22 16.86 0.28 38.36
C ALA A 22 16.97 1.77 38.03
N SER A 23 18.10 2.18 37.50
CA SER A 23 18.25 3.53 36.94
C SER A 23 17.31 3.73 35.75
N ALA A 24 16.94 4.97 35.45
CA ALA A 24 16.00 5.26 34.32
C ALA A 24 16.49 4.68 32.99
N ASP A 25 17.80 4.59 32.80
CA ASP A 25 18.43 4.04 31.60
C ASP A 25 18.25 2.52 31.49
N ASP A 26 18.35 1.78 32.65
CA ASP A 26 18.10 0.35 32.69
C ASP A 26 16.61 0.02 32.47
N LEU A 27 15.72 0.87 32.94
CA LEU A 27 14.27 0.74 32.72
C LEU A 27 13.91 0.95 31.24
N ILE A 28 14.50 1.96 30.59
CA ILE A 28 14.31 2.23 29.18
C ILE A 28 14.92 1.11 28.32
N GLY A 29 16.07 0.59 28.70
CA GLY A 29 16.73 -0.56 28.06
C GLY A 29 15.87 -1.83 28.12
N ASN A 30 15.36 -2.16 29.31
CA ASN A 30 14.51 -3.33 29.51
C ASN A 30 13.13 -3.21 28.84
N LEU A 31 12.54 -2.00 28.81
CA LEU A 31 11.32 -1.73 28.05
C LEU A 31 11.55 -1.88 26.54
N LYS A 32 12.65 -1.35 26.00
CA LYS A 32 13.00 -1.53 24.58
C LYS A 32 13.20 -3.01 24.21
N THR A 33 13.89 -3.79 25.04
CA THR A 33 14.09 -5.22 24.80
C THR A 33 12.79 -6.01 24.93
N SER A 34 11.96 -5.74 25.95
CA SER A 34 10.66 -6.41 26.10
C SER A 34 9.68 -6.08 25.00
N ILE A 35 9.66 -4.83 24.51
CA ILE A 35 8.84 -4.43 23.37
C ILE A 35 9.39 -5.07 22.10
N ALA A 36 10.70 -5.12 21.91
CA ALA A 36 11.32 -5.76 20.76
C ALA A 36 11.03 -7.28 20.73
N GLU A 37 11.14 -7.96 21.87
CA GLU A 37 10.83 -9.39 21.99
C GLU A 37 9.34 -9.70 21.79
N SER A 38 8.43 -8.83 22.23
CA SER A 38 7.00 -9.02 22.05
C SER A 38 6.52 -8.71 20.62
N LEU A 39 7.26 -7.85 19.89
CA LEU A 39 6.93 -7.44 18.51
C LEU A 39 7.63 -8.30 17.44
N VAL A 40 8.72 -8.99 17.78
CA VAL A 40 9.41 -9.89 16.85
C VAL A 40 9.13 -11.34 17.29
N PRO A 41 8.19 -12.04 16.65
CA PRO A 41 8.05 -13.47 16.88
C PRO A 41 9.39 -14.15 16.55
N SER A 42 9.93 -14.87 17.51
CA SER A 42 11.16 -15.64 17.38
C SER A 42 10.97 -16.80 16.40
N GLY A 43 11.09 -16.51 15.13
CA GLY A 43 10.95 -17.43 14.02
C GLY A 43 9.89 -16.95 13.03
N ILE A 44 10.16 -17.15 11.74
CA ILE A 44 9.18 -16.94 10.67
C ILE A 44 8.10 -18.00 10.85
N THR A 45 6.98 -17.64 11.51
CA THR A 45 5.86 -18.55 11.65
C THR A 45 5.32 -18.95 10.27
N PRO A 46 4.85 -20.20 10.06
CA PRO A 46 4.31 -20.61 8.76
C PRO A 46 3.16 -19.70 8.28
N VAL A 47 2.51 -18.96 9.18
CA VAL A 47 1.50 -17.93 8.88
C VAL A 47 2.07 -16.79 8.02
N TRP A 48 3.37 -16.49 8.11
CA TRP A 48 4.00 -15.46 7.26
C TRP A 48 3.90 -15.77 5.75
N TRP A 49 3.92 -17.04 5.37
CA TRP A 49 3.79 -17.47 3.98
C TRP A 49 2.41 -17.21 3.37
N ILE A 50 1.39 -16.98 4.20
CA ILE A 50 0.05 -16.63 3.73
C ILE A 50 0.07 -15.28 2.98
N ALA A 51 0.84 -14.30 3.46
CA ALA A 51 0.90 -12.97 2.85
C ALA A 51 1.40 -12.98 1.39
N PRO A 52 2.56 -13.57 1.05
CA PRO A 52 3.01 -13.63 -0.34
C PRO A 52 2.09 -14.49 -1.23
N VAL A 53 1.50 -15.57 -0.70
CA VAL A 53 0.52 -16.36 -1.45
C VAL A 53 -0.72 -15.54 -1.78
N CYS A 54 -1.29 -14.84 -0.80
CA CYS A 54 -2.43 -13.95 -1.02
C CYS A 54 -2.09 -12.82 -2.00
N ALA A 55 -0.89 -12.25 -1.95
CA ALA A 55 -0.45 -11.23 -2.88
C ALA A 55 -0.39 -11.75 -4.33
N ILE A 56 0.14 -12.95 -4.54
CA ILE A 56 0.17 -13.59 -5.87
C ILE A 56 -1.26 -13.85 -6.37
N VAL A 57 -2.15 -14.38 -5.53
CA VAL A 57 -3.55 -14.62 -5.88
C VAL A 57 -4.25 -13.32 -6.25
N ALA A 58 -4.02 -12.23 -5.49
CA ALA A 58 -4.58 -10.91 -5.76
C ALA A 58 -4.10 -10.36 -7.11
N LEU A 59 -2.80 -10.49 -7.43
CA LEU A 59 -2.26 -10.06 -8.73
C LEU A 59 -2.83 -10.86 -9.90
N VAL A 60 -3.01 -12.17 -9.74
CA VAL A 60 -3.65 -13.01 -10.76
C VAL A 60 -5.11 -12.60 -10.96
N ALA A 61 -5.86 -12.37 -9.88
CA ALA A 61 -7.23 -11.88 -9.94
C ALA A 61 -7.31 -10.48 -10.60
N ALA A 62 -6.38 -9.57 -10.30
CA ALA A 62 -6.27 -8.28 -10.95
C ALA A 62 -6.07 -8.41 -12.47
N LEU A 63 -5.18 -9.30 -12.91
CA LEU A 63 -4.95 -9.57 -14.34
C LEU A 63 -6.20 -10.13 -15.04
N ILE A 64 -6.94 -11.01 -14.38
CA ILE A 64 -8.21 -11.55 -14.90
C ILE A 64 -9.24 -10.42 -15.04
N CYS A 65 -9.44 -9.62 -13.99
CA CYS A 65 -10.36 -8.47 -14.01
C CYS A 65 -9.98 -7.46 -15.12
N TYR A 66 -8.69 -7.18 -15.29
CA TYR A 66 -8.18 -6.31 -16.34
C TYR A 66 -8.50 -6.84 -17.74
N LYS A 67 -8.24 -8.13 -18.00
CA LYS A 67 -8.56 -8.76 -19.29
C LYS A 67 -10.07 -8.77 -19.56
N LEU A 68 -10.90 -9.02 -18.56
CA LEU A 68 -12.36 -9.00 -18.68
C LEU A 68 -12.88 -7.57 -18.94
N MET A 69 -12.28 -6.56 -18.31
CA MET A 69 -12.62 -5.16 -18.54
C MET A 69 -12.27 -4.71 -19.97
N ILE A 70 -11.08 -5.09 -20.48
CA ILE A 70 -10.65 -4.70 -21.84
C ILE A 70 -11.48 -5.36 -22.93
N LYS A 71 -12.08 -6.53 -22.67
CA LYS A 71 -13.00 -7.18 -23.63
C LYS A 71 -14.32 -6.42 -23.86
N ALA A 72 -14.68 -5.50 -22.94
CA ALA A 72 -15.88 -4.69 -23.12
C ALA A 72 -15.72 -3.72 -24.30
N PRO A 73 -16.79 -3.47 -25.08
CA PRO A 73 -16.75 -2.57 -26.22
C PRO A 73 -16.41 -1.14 -25.80
N LYS A 74 -15.67 -0.42 -26.62
CA LYS A 74 -15.22 0.95 -26.33
C LYS A 74 -16.29 2.01 -26.56
N GLY A 75 -17.37 1.67 -27.28
CA GLY A 75 -18.45 2.58 -27.64
C GLY A 75 -18.26 3.25 -29.00
N ASN A 76 -18.97 4.37 -29.19
CA ASN A 76 -18.95 5.15 -30.41
C ASN A 76 -17.64 5.93 -30.57
N SER A 77 -17.34 6.39 -31.81
CA SER A 77 -16.16 7.21 -32.12
C SER A 77 -16.02 8.43 -31.19
N THR A 78 -17.12 9.12 -30.92
CA THR A 78 -17.16 10.27 -30.01
C THR A 78 -16.78 9.90 -28.56
N MET A 79 -17.22 8.74 -28.07
CA MET A 79 -16.85 8.23 -26.72
C MET A 79 -15.37 7.89 -26.66
N GLU A 80 -14.81 7.32 -27.73
CA GLU A 80 -13.40 6.99 -27.81
C GLU A 80 -12.52 8.26 -27.92
N GLU A 81 -12.97 9.28 -28.63
CA GLU A 81 -12.31 10.58 -28.71
C GLU A 81 -12.28 11.29 -27.37
N ILE A 82 -13.41 11.38 -26.67
CA ILE A 82 -13.48 11.98 -25.33
C ILE A 82 -12.59 11.20 -24.34
N ALA A 83 -12.61 9.87 -24.38
CA ALA A 83 -11.74 9.06 -23.55
C ALA A 83 -10.25 9.28 -23.88
N GLY A 84 -9.92 9.61 -25.11
CA GLY A 84 -8.59 10.05 -25.55
C GLY A 84 -8.14 11.30 -24.81
N TYR A 85 -8.96 12.35 -24.81
CA TYR A 85 -8.68 13.60 -24.09
C TYR A 85 -8.55 13.38 -22.57
N VAL A 86 -9.42 12.58 -21.97
CA VAL A 86 -9.34 12.21 -20.56
C VAL A 86 -8.02 11.50 -20.24
N ARG A 87 -7.61 10.59 -21.11
CA ARG A 87 -6.34 9.86 -20.95
C ARG A 87 -5.13 10.77 -21.09
N GLU A 88 -5.14 11.68 -22.06
CA GLU A 88 -4.06 12.66 -22.26
C GLU A 88 -3.94 13.58 -21.04
N GLY A 89 -5.04 14.14 -20.57
CA GLY A 89 -5.08 14.98 -19.37
C GLY A 89 -4.60 14.23 -18.12
N ALA A 90 -5.05 12.99 -17.92
CA ALA A 90 -4.63 12.15 -16.80
C ALA A 90 -3.13 11.83 -16.84
N MET A 91 -2.57 11.55 -18.02
CA MET A 91 -1.14 11.29 -18.16
C MET A 91 -0.29 12.55 -17.98
N ALA A 92 -0.77 13.71 -18.45
CA ALA A 92 -0.12 15.00 -18.22
C ALA A 92 -0.10 15.35 -16.72
N TYR A 93 -1.22 15.16 -16.03
CA TYR A 93 -1.34 15.34 -14.58
C TYR A 93 -0.37 14.42 -13.81
N LEU A 94 -0.35 13.13 -14.17
CA LEU A 94 0.51 12.14 -13.52
C LEU A 94 2.00 12.50 -13.69
N LYS A 95 2.40 12.89 -14.89
CA LYS A 95 3.78 13.33 -15.18
C LYS A 95 4.18 14.54 -14.33
N GLN A 96 3.29 15.53 -14.23
CA GLN A 96 3.53 16.72 -13.42
C GLN A 96 3.61 16.40 -11.94
N GLN A 97 2.69 15.56 -11.44
CA GLN A 97 2.66 15.14 -10.04
C GLN A 97 3.92 14.33 -9.70
N TYR A 98 4.30 13.36 -10.49
CA TYR A 98 5.47 12.51 -10.23
C TYR A 98 6.78 13.31 -10.27
N SER A 99 6.87 14.33 -11.12
CA SER A 99 8.03 15.23 -11.13
C SER A 99 8.17 15.99 -9.81
N ARG A 100 7.05 16.48 -9.25
CA ARG A 100 7.05 17.21 -7.96
C ARG A 100 7.29 16.26 -6.77
N VAL A 101 6.59 15.15 -6.75
CA VAL A 101 6.75 14.12 -5.70
C VAL A 101 8.17 13.53 -5.74
N GLY A 102 8.75 13.34 -6.92
CA GLY A 102 10.11 12.83 -7.08
C GLY A 102 11.16 13.72 -6.41
N ILE A 103 11.01 15.05 -6.47
CA ILE A 103 11.91 16.00 -5.79
C ILE A 103 11.79 15.82 -4.27
N VAL A 104 10.57 15.80 -3.73
CA VAL A 104 10.33 15.62 -2.29
C VAL A 104 10.87 14.27 -1.82
N PHE A 105 10.64 13.23 -2.63
CA PHE A 105 11.10 11.88 -2.34
C PHE A 105 12.63 11.78 -2.30
N LEU A 106 13.32 12.46 -3.21
CA LEU A 106 14.77 12.53 -3.24
C LEU A 106 15.32 13.25 -2.00
N VAL A 107 14.71 14.36 -1.60
CA VAL A 107 15.10 15.10 -0.39
C VAL A 107 14.95 14.22 0.85
N LEU A 108 13.82 13.54 1.00
CA LEU A 108 13.58 12.62 2.12
C LEU A 108 14.55 11.43 2.11
N PHE A 109 14.87 10.89 0.93
CA PHE A 109 15.86 9.83 0.79
C PHE A 109 17.24 10.26 1.29
N VAL A 110 17.68 11.47 0.93
CA VAL A 110 18.96 12.05 1.41
C VAL A 110 18.92 12.21 2.93
N ILE A 111 17.84 12.73 3.50
CA ILE A 111 17.69 12.90 4.95
C ILE A 111 17.79 11.54 5.66
N PHE A 112 17.05 10.52 5.20
CA PHE A 112 17.11 9.18 5.78
C PHE A 112 18.48 8.53 5.65
N THR A 113 19.18 8.77 4.55
CA THR A 113 20.54 8.27 4.36
C THR A 113 21.51 8.92 5.35
N ILE A 114 21.42 10.23 5.58
CA ILE A 114 22.23 10.94 6.58
C ILE A 114 21.94 10.40 7.99
N LEU A 115 20.66 10.22 8.36
CA LEU A 115 20.28 9.69 9.67
C LEU A 115 20.76 8.24 9.86
N ALA A 116 20.82 7.46 8.81
CA ALA A 116 21.36 6.10 8.85
C ALA A 116 22.89 6.10 9.07
N ILE A 117 23.62 7.04 8.43
CA ILE A 117 25.09 7.18 8.59
C ILE A 117 25.44 7.64 10.01
N ILE A 118 24.66 8.55 10.59
CA ILE A 118 24.85 9.05 11.97
C ILE A 118 24.51 7.98 13.02
N GLY A 119 23.89 6.85 12.60
CA GLY A 119 23.52 5.76 13.52
C GLY A 119 22.21 5.97 14.29
N VAL A 120 21.42 7.02 13.93
CA VAL A 120 20.11 7.27 14.56
C VAL A 120 19.06 6.24 14.16
N GLN A 121 19.20 5.64 12.95
CA GLN A 121 18.27 4.64 12.46
C GLN A 121 18.98 3.50 11.72
N ASN A 122 18.25 2.41 11.47
CA ASN A 122 18.78 1.25 10.78
C ASN A 122 19.19 1.60 9.34
N PRO A 123 20.39 1.18 8.86
CA PRO A 123 20.89 1.47 7.52
C PRO A 123 20.02 0.91 6.37
N PHE A 124 19.11 -0.04 6.65
CA PHE A 124 18.17 -0.56 5.66
C PHE A 124 16.95 0.35 5.40
N VAL A 125 16.68 1.34 6.27
CA VAL A 125 15.52 2.24 6.12
C VAL A 125 15.52 3.03 4.82
N PRO A 126 16.65 3.65 4.36
CA PRO A 126 16.68 4.35 3.08
C PRO A 126 16.35 3.43 1.89
N VAL A 127 16.85 2.18 1.92
CA VAL A 127 16.58 1.19 0.86
C VAL A 127 15.11 0.78 0.85
N ALA A 128 14.54 0.52 2.04
CA ALA A 128 13.11 0.20 2.19
C ALA A 128 12.23 1.36 1.72
N PHE A 129 12.61 2.60 2.04
CA PHE A 129 11.91 3.80 1.57
C PHE A 129 11.93 3.92 0.05
N LEU A 130 13.09 3.71 -0.58
CA LEU A 130 13.24 3.77 -2.04
C LEU A 130 12.39 2.72 -2.75
N THR A 131 12.45 1.48 -2.28
CA THR A 131 11.65 0.36 -2.85
C THR A 131 10.16 0.57 -2.66
N GLY A 132 9.72 0.98 -1.47
CA GLY A 132 8.33 1.30 -1.18
C GLY A 132 7.78 2.41 -2.07
N GLY A 133 8.52 3.50 -2.23
CA GLY A 133 8.15 4.61 -3.10
C GLY A 133 8.08 4.23 -4.57
N PHE A 134 9.01 3.40 -5.04
CA PHE A 134 8.97 2.87 -6.41
C PHE A 134 7.72 2.05 -6.67
N PHE A 135 7.41 1.08 -5.80
CA PHE A 135 6.19 0.26 -5.95
C PHE A 135 4.91 1.08 -5.82
N SER A 136 4.86 2.04 -4.89
CA SER A 136 3.73 2.96 -4.74
C SER A 136 3.49 3.77 -6.02
N GLY A 137 4.56 4.33 -6.62
CA GLY A 137 4.48 5.03 -7.90
C GLY A 137 4.00 4.12 -9.04
N LEU A 138 4.51 2.88 -9.09
CA LEU A 138 4.10 1.90 -10.08
C LEU A 138 2.60 1.57 -9.97
N CYS A 139 2.10 1.33 -8.75
CA CYS A 139 0.68 1.09 -8.50
C CYS A 139 -0.20 2.27 -8.94
N GLY A 140 0.21 3.50 -8.62
CA GLY A 140 -0.49 4.72 -9.06
C GLY A 140 -0.55 4.87 -10.58
N PHE A 141 0.56 4.59 -11.27
CA PHE A 141 0.62 4.61 -12.73
C PHE A 141 -0.29 3.55 -13.36
N LEU A 142 -0.24 2.30 -12.88
CA LEU A 142 -1.08 1.20 -13.37
C LEU A 142 -2.57 1.48 -13.09
N GLY A 143 -2.89 2.03 -11.92
CA GLY A 143 -4.24 2.42 -11.55
C GLY A 143 -4.82 3.48 -12.48
N MET A 144 -4.08 4.56 -12.74
CA MET A 144 -4.50 5.62 -13.65
C MET A 144 -4.68 5.12 -15.09
N LYS A 145 -3.74 4.31 -15.57
CA LYS A 145 -3.82 3.68 -16.90
C LYS A 145 -5.05 2.78 -17.05
N THR A 146 -5.38 2.03 -16.01
CA THR A 146 -6.55 1.14 -15.97
C THR A 146 -7.84 1.94 -15.92
N ALA A 147 -7.93 2.96 -15.06
CA ALA A 147 -9.10 3.80 -14.91
C ALA A 147 -9.44 4.55 -16.20
N THR A 148 -8.44 5.15 -16.86
CA THR A 148 -8.65 5.84 -18.15
C THR A 148 -9.01 4.88 -19.27
N ALA A 149 -8.50 3.65 -19.28
CA ALA A 149 -8.89 2.63 -20.25
C ALA A 149 -10.31 2.10 -20.01
N ALA A 150 -10.83 2.16 -18.80
CA ALA A 150 -12.18 1.76 -18.45
C ALA A 150 -13.23 2.84 -18.79
N SER A 151 -12.86 4.10 -18.89
CA SER A 151 -13.76 5.26 -18.99
C SER A 151 -14.80 5.10 -20.12
N SER A 152 -14.36 4.96 -21.37
CA SER A 152 -15.27 4.79 -22.53
C SER A 152 -16.09 3.50 -22.44
N ARG A 153 -15.48 2.41 -21.95
CA ARG A 153 -16.15 1.11 -21.81
C ARG A 153 -17.25 1.14 -20.77
N THR A 154 -17.04 1.89 -19.68
CA THR A 154 -18.06 2.09 -18.64
C THR A 154 -19.20 2.94 -19.19
N ALA A 155 -18.91 4.00 -19.95
CA ALA A 155 -19.92 4.83 -20.59
C ALA A 155 -20.76 4.02 -21.59
N GLN A 156 -20.11 3.22 -22.43
CA GLN A 156 -20.80 2.33 -23.37
C GLN A 156 -21.65 1.27 -22.64
N GLY A 157 -21.09 0.63 -21.61
CA GLY A 157 -21.88 -0.32 -20.83
C GLY A 157 -23.10 0.32 -20.16
N ALA A 158 -22.97 1.54 -19.66
CA ALA A 158 -24.05 2.30 -19.06
C ALA A 158 -25.14 2.71 -20.05
N SER A 159 -24.78 3.00 -21.32
CA SER A 159 -25.75 3.28 -22.37
C SER A 159 -26.61 2.06 -22.75
N GLU A 160 -26.07 0.85 -22.59
CA GLU A 160 -26.83 -0.39 -22.84
C GLU A 160 -27.67 -0.81 -21.63
N SER A 161 -27.08 -0.81 -20.44
CA SER A 161 -27.77 -1.04 -19.18
C SER A 161 -26.91 -0.61 -17.98
N LEU A 162 -27.58 -0.15 -16.91
CA LEU A 162 -26.91 0.24 -15.66
C LEU A 162 -26.03 -0.91 -15.11
N ASN A 163 -26.50 -2.15 -15.18
CA ASN A 163 -25.78 -3.31 -14.67
C ASN A 163 -24.49 -3.58 -15.46
N ARG A 164 -24.49 -3.43 -16.80
CA ARG A 164 -23.28 -3.56 -17.62
C ARG A 164 -22.26 -2.49 -17.32
N GLY A 165 -22.69 -1.21 -17.23
CA GLY A 165 -21.82 -0.12 -16.83
C GLY A 165 -21.17 -0.35 -15.46
N LEU A 166 -22.00 -0.77 -14.49
CA LEU A 166 -21.53 -1.06 -13.12
C LEU A 166 -20.51 -2.21 -13.10
N GLN A 167 -20.73 -3.28 -13.85
CA GLN A 167 -19.77 -4.40 -13.92
C GLN A 167 -18.40 -3.96 -14.47
N VAL A 168 -18.37 -3.14 -15.52
CA VAL A 168 -17.11 -2.63 -16.10
C VAL A 168 -16.40 -1.72 -15.11
N ALA A 169 -17.12 -0.80 -14.45
CA ALA A 169 -16.60 0.10 -13.44
C ALA A 169 -16.04 -0.66 -12.24
N PHE A 170 -16.80 -1.65 -11.74
CA PHE A 170 -16.38 -2.48 -10.61
C PHE A 170 -15.12 -3.29 -10.91
N ARG A 171 -15.02 -3.88 -12.11
CA ARG A 171 -13.82 -4.60 -12.53
C ARG A 171 -12.60 -3.68 -12.59
N SER A 172 -12.76 -2.44 -13.08
CA SER A 172 -11.68 -1.45 -13.10
C SER A 172 -11.22 -1.08 -11.69
N GLY A 173 -12.17 -0.82 -10.78
CA GLY A 173 -11.87 -0.56 -9.38
C GLY A 173 -11.22 -1.73 -8.66
N ALA A 174 -11.67 -2.95 -8.94
CA ALA A 174 -11.09 -4.18 -8.40
C ALA A 174 -9.63 -4.38 -8.86
N VAL A 175 -9.30 -4.05 -10.11
CA VAL A 175 -7.89 -4.09 -10.58
C VAL A 175 -7.03 -3.16 -9.75
N MET A 176 -7.48 -1.92 -9.53
CA MET A 176 -6.71 -0.96 -8.73
C MET A 176 -6.56 -1.42 -7.27
N GLY A 177 -7.65 -1.85 -6.63
CA GLY A 177 -7.62 -2.29 -5.24
C GLY A 177 -6.80 -3.56 -5.00
N LEU A 178 -6.71 -4.47 -5.99
CA LEU A 178 -5.93 -5.69 -5.88
C LEU A 178 -4.43 -5.49 -6.22
N VAL A 179 -4.09 -4.44 -6.96
CA VAL A 179 -2.70 -4.11 -7.28
C VAL A 179 -2.05 -3.32 -6.15
N VAL A 180 -2.80 -2.46 -5.45
CA VAL A 180 -2.37 -1.68 -4.28
C VAL A 180 -2.28 -2.55 -3.05
#